data_1bd0cf397a598c561cb493df34f3fc20
#
_entry.id   1bd0cf397a598c561cb493df34f3fc20
#
_cell.length_a   1.000
_cell.length_b   1.000
_cell.length_c   1.000
_cell.angle_alpha   90.00
_cell.angle_beta   90.00
_cell.angle_gamma   90.00
#
_symmetry.space_group_name_H-M   'P 1'
#
loop_
_entity.id
_entity.type
_entity.pdbx_description
1 polymer ?
#
loop_
_entity_poly.entity_id
_entity_poly.type
_entity_poly.pdbx_seq_one_letter_code
_entity_poly.pdbx_strand_id
1 'polypeptide(L)'
;YGSFRTDTNFNIIGQSMVLYAQLADDYIPSPGSSLVTGITPMSLMDEENALAEADFAKVIRDEMGKPGTITIGYNNRNYDDEMTRFMFWRNLLPAYDTEYGEGRGRFDVFLLVIAVYAVAPQILNWPTKEDGTVCFKLDRLTPANNLPHRHAHDASSDAFATLQLAKLIASKNPRLWEYALSISKSDKIVELLNEKRPLLYVDRYSLHHRRGLRPVMPLFENPSVRNEWICWDLSADPNEMWAITEKDMKERSFVTREQKEQGIKPLPFVRIKTKKQPFLMKGMSVWITKNGQGLFE
;
A
#
# COMPACT_ATOMS: atom_id res chain seq x y z
N TYR A 1 14.22 -11.24 5.65
CA TYR A 1 12.85 -11.67 5.37
C TYR A 1 12.23 -12.30 6.61
N GLY A 2 11.03 -11.86 6.99
CA GLY A 2 10.27 -12.43 8.09
C GLY A 2 8.82 -12.65 7.67
N SER A 3 8.26 -13.82 7.94
CA SER A 3 6.87 -14.11 7.60
C SER A 3 6.23 -15.17 8.51
N PHE A 4 4.91 -15.14 8.52
CA PHE A 4 4.03 -16.15 9.13
C PHE A 4 3.03 -16.62 8.08
N ARG A 5 2.86 -17.92 7.96
CA ARG A 5 1.74 -18.47 7.19
C ARG A 5 0.52 -18.61 8.10
N THR A 6 -0.63 -18.20 7.58
CA THR A 6 -1.91 -18.31 8.31
C THR A 6 -2.98 -18.96 7.46
N ASP A 7 -4.03 -19.45 8.12
CA ASP A 7 -5.31 -19.70 7.48
C ASP A 7 -6.11 -18.40 7.27
N THR A 8 -7.29 -18.50 6.69
CA THR A 8 -8.19 -17.37 6.45
C THR A 8 -8.76 -16.76 7.74
N ASN A 9 -8.62 -17.45 8.88
CA ASN A 9 -9.02 -16.98 10.21
C ASN A 9 -7.86 -16.38 11.00
N PHE A 10 -6.72 -16.12 10.36
CA PHE A 10 -5.49 -15.60 10.96
C PHE A 10 -4.84 -16.55 11.98
N ASN A 11 -5.14 -17.84 11.98
CA ASN A 11 -4.42 -18.81 12.79
C ASN A 11 -3.09 -19.13 12.11
N ILE A 12 -1.98 -19.04 12.87
CA ILE A 12 -0.64 -19.33 12.34
C ILE A 12 -0.55 -20.83 12.06
N ILE A 13 -0.07 -21.18 10.86
CA ILE A 13 0.16 -22.54 10.38
C ILE A 13 1.66 -22.79 10.32
N GLY A 14 2.14 -23.78 11.07
CA GLY A 14 3.56 -24.10 11.11
C GLY A 14 4.40 -23.11 11.89
N GLN A 15 5.67 -23.01 11.53
CA GLN A 15 6.64 -22.11 12.17
C GLN A 15 6.79 -20.80 11.38
N SER A 16 7.19 -19.74 12.08
CA SER A 16 7.62 -18.49 11.42
C SER A 16 8.88 -18.75 10.57
N MET A 17 8.96 -18.04 9.46
CA MET A 17 10.16 -18.06 8.63
C MET A 17 10.92 -16.75 8.83
N VAL A 18 12.17 -16.86 9.25
CA VAL A 18 13.12 -15.74 9.31
C VAL A 18 14.36 -16.15 8.54
N LEU A 19 14.69 -15.37 7.51
CA LEU A 19 15.80 -15.66 6.62
C LEU A 19 16.62 -14.40 6.36
N TYR A 20 17.92 -14.56 6.25
CA TYR A 20 18.85 -13.51 5.86
C TYR A 20 19.50 -13.89 4.53
N ALA A 21 19.73 -12.87 3.69
CA ALA A 21 20.53 -13.01 2.48
C ALA A 21 21.94 -12.50 2.72
N GLN A 22 22.93 -13.19 2.18
CA GLN A 22 24.29 -12.68 2.10
C GLN A 22 24.33 -11.39 1.29
N LEU A 23 25.22 -10.48 1.65
CA LEU A 23 25.45 -9.27 0.87
C LEU A 23 26.20 -9.62 -0.42
N ALA A 24 25.86 -8.91 -1.49
CA ALA A 24 26.67 -8.97 -2.71
C ALA A 24 28.03 -8.30 -2.46
N ASP A 25 29.08 -8.81 -3.09
CA ASP A 25 30.44 -8.34 -2.90
C ASP A 25 30.67 -6.86 -3.32
N ASP A 26 29.80 -6.35 -4.16
CA ASP A 26 29.82 -4.99 -4.70
C ASP A 26 28.87 -4.01 -3.97
N TYR A 27 28.23 -4.45 -2.86
CA TYR A 27 27.25 -3.65 -2.13
C TYR A 27 27.66 -3.44 -0.67
N ILE A 28 27.73 -2.18 -0.27
CA ILE A 28 27.94 -1.78 1.13
C ILE A 28 26.64 -1.17 1.65
N PRO A 29 25.96 -1.76 2.65
CA PRO A 29 24.76 -1.20 3.22
C PRO A 29 25.05 0.12 3.94
N SER A 30 24.05 1.00 3.95
CA SER A 30 24.12 2.25 4.71
C SER A 30 24.36 1.96 6.21
N PRO A 31 25.34 2.63 6.87
CA PRO A 31 25.52 2.51 8.31
C PRO A 31 24.23 2.78 9.12
N GLY A 32 23.38 3.70 8.63
CA GLY A 32 22.08 3.99 9.24
C GLY A 32 21.13 2.80 9.24
N SER A 33 21.15 1.96 8.20
CA SER A 33 20.31 0.75 8.17
C SER A 33 20.76 -0.26 9.23
N SER A 34 22.08 -0.48 9.38
CA SER A 34 22.62 -1.36 10.41
C SER A 34 22.32 -0.87 11.82
N LEU A 35 22.36 0.44 12.06
CA LEU A 35 22.00 1.02 13.37
C LEU A 35 20.51 0.82 13.71
N VAL A 36 19.62 0.89 12.72
CA VAL A 36 18.18 0.75 12.92
C VAL A 36 17.80 -0.73 13.08
N THR A 37 18.34 -1.60 12.25
CA THR A 37 17.96 -3.04 12.23
C THR A 37 18.77 -3.91 13.17
N GLY A 38 19.94 -3.45 13.61
CA GLY A 38 20.92 -4.27 14.34
C GLY A 38 21.66 -5.29 13.46
N ILE A 39 21.34 -5.36 12.17
CA ILE A 39 21.96 -6.31 11.22
C ILE A 39 23.23 -5.66 10.65
N THR A 40 24.36 -6.27 10.90
CA THR A 40 25.65 -5.79 10.41
C THR A 40 26.10 -6.53 9.14
N PRO A 41 26.94 -5.92 8.29
CA PRO A 41 27.52 -6.63 7.16
C PRO A 41 28.20 -7.94 7.57
N MET A 42 28.92 -7.94 8.68
CA MET A 42 29.62 -9.15 9.16
C MET A 42 28.66 -10.28 9.52
N SER A 43 27.50 -9.98 10.11
CA SER A 43 26.50 -11.00 10.44
C SER A 43 25.85 -11.63 9.20
N LEU A 44 25.90 -10.94 8.07
CA LEU A 44 25.39 -11.42 6.79
C LEU A 44 26.43 -12.12 5.91
N MET A 45 27.69 -12.11 6.31
CA MET A 45 28.75 -12.87 5.64
C MET A 45 28.89 -14.30 6.19
N ASP A 46 28.23 -14.61 7.29
CA ASP A 46 28.24 -15.93 7.91
C ASP A 46 27.28 -16.86 7.15
N GLU A 47 27.85 -17.88 6.48
CA GLU A 47 27.10 -18.86 5.69
C GLU A 47 26.15 -19.72 6.53
N GLU A 48 26.35 -19.83 7.84
CA GLU A 48 25.46 -20.54 8.74
C GLU A 48 24.18 -19.73 9.02
N ASN A 49 24.26 -18.40 8.94
CA ASN A 49 23.17 -17.49 9.29
C ASN A 49 22.50 -16.82 8.07
N ALA A 50 23.16 -16.79 6.91
CA ALA A 50 22.65 -16.12 5.72
C ALA A 50 22.82 -16.98 4.46
N LEU A 51 21.77 -17.05 3.64
CA LEU A 51 21.76 -17.79 2.38
C LEU A 51 22.38 -16.94 1.27
N ALA A 52 23.05 -17.59 0.33
CA ALA A 52 23.37 -16.95 -0.95
C ALA A 52 22.09 -16.39 -1.58
N GLU A 53 22.15 -15.21 -2.20
CA GLU A 53 20.97 -14.52 -2.68
C GLU A 53 20.11 -15.37 -3.62
N ALA A 54 20.73 -16.19 -4.47
CA ALA A 54 20.00 -17.06 -5.39
C ALA A 54 19.15 -18.12 -4.66
N ASP A 55 19.66 -18.69 -3.57
CA ASP A 55 18.92 -19.67 -2.79
C ASP A 55 17.89 -19.01 -1.89
N PHE A 56 18.21 -17.86 -1.31
CA PHE A 56 17.26 -17.02 -0.60
C PHE A 56 16.06 -16.65 -1.50
N ALA A 57 16.30 -16.22 -2.74
CA ALA A 57 15.26 -15.87 -3.69
C ALA A 57 14.36 -17.06 -4.03
N LYS A 58 14.94 -18.27 -4.22
CA LYS A 58 14.18 -19.50 -4.46
C LYS A 58 13.27 -19.85 -3.29
N VAL A 59 13.80 -19.84 -2.07
CA VAL A 59 13.04 -20.18 -0.87
C VAL A 59 11.86 -19.20 -0.69
N ILE A 60 12.06 -17.91 -0.87
CA ILE A 60 10.99 -16.90 -0.79
C ILE A 60 9.96 -17.12 -1.90
N ARG A 61 10.42 -17.36 -3.14
CA ARG A 61 9.54 -17.65 -4.27
C ARG A 61 8.68 -18.87 -3.99
N ASP A 62 9.26 -19.96 -3.50
CA ASP A 62 8.56 -21.20 -3.23
C ASP A 62 7.54 -21.03 -2.10
N GLU A 63 7.84 -20.21 -1.10
CA GLU A 63 6.90 -19.93 -0.02
C GLU A 63 5.76 -19.02 -0.45
N MET A 64 6.06 -17.89 -1.08
CA MET A 64 5.05 -16.91 -1.52
C MET A 64 4.28 -17.39 -2.75
N GLY A 65 4.89 -18.24 -3.58
CA GLY A 65 4.34 -18.76 -4.83
C GLY A 65 3.38 -19.93 -4.68
N LYS A 66 3.13 -20.46 -3.48
CA LYS A 66 2.16 -21.53 -3.26
C LYS A 66 0.78 -21.12 -3.75
N PRO A 67 0.03 -21.98 -4.47
CA PRO A 67 -1.31 -21.68 -4.93
C PRO A 67 -2.23 -21.18 -3.81
N GLY A 68 -3.06 -20.19 -4.11
CA GLY A 68 -3.99 -19.58 -3.15
C GLY A 68 -3.35 -18.66 -2.10
N THR A 69 -2.03 -18.42 -2.16
CA THR A 69 -1.36 -17.53 -1.20
C THR A 69 -1.63 -16.07 -1.53
N ILE A 70 -2.10 -15.32 -0.53
CA ILE A 70 -2.16 -13.86 -0.56
C ILE A 70 -1.06 -13.34 0.39
N THR A 71 -0.03 -12.73 -0.17
CA THR A 71 1.03 -12.11 0.62
C THR A 71 0.54 -10.77 1.18
N ILE A 72 0.58 -10.63 2.50
CA ILE A 72 0.09 -9.45 3.22
C ILE A 72 1.27 -8.76 3.89
N GLY A 73 1.36 -7.44 3.72
CA GLY A 73 2.38 -6.63 4.38
C GLY A 73 1.84 -5.24 4.77
N TYR A 74 2.68 -4.44 5.38
CA TYR A 74 2.38 -3.08 5.77
C TYR A 74 3.25 -2.09 4.99
N ASN A 75 2.65 -1.32 4.08
CA ASN A 75 3.34 -0.45 3.13
C ASN A 75 4.33 -1.20 2.19
N ASN A 76 4.11 -2.51 2.02
CA ASN A 76 4.96 -3.41 1.24
C ASN A 76 5.05 -3.02 -0.25
N ARG A 77 4.03 -2.38 -0.80
CA ARG A 77 3.97 -2.00 -2.22
C ARG A 77 5.06 -1.04 -2.67
N ASN A 78 5.56 -0.21 -1.76
CA ASN A 78 6.53 0.82 -2.09
C ASN A 78 7.98 0.39 -1.82
N TYR A 79 8.18 -0.75 -1.17
CA TYR A 79 9.50 -1.25 -0.83
C TYR A 79 9.62 -2.77 -1.05
N ASP A 80 8.97 -3.59 -0.22
CA ASP A 80 9.14 -5.05 -0.21
C ASP A 80 8.80 -5.69 -1.55
N ASP A 81 7.71 -5.24 -2.18
CA ASP A 81 7.27 -5.75 -3.48
C ASP A 81 8.28 -5.45 -4.58
N GLU A 82 8.83 -4.24 -4.61
CA GLU A 82 9.82 -3.85 -5.61
C GLU A 82 11.15 -4.57 -5.37
N MET A 83 11.60 -4.65 -4.12
CA MET A 83 12.80 -5.40 -3.76
C MET A 83 12.68 -6.87 -4.15
N THR A 84 11.54 -7.50 -3.88
CA THR A 84 11.27 -8.91 -4.25
C THR A 84 11.31 -9.09 -5.77
N ARG A 85 10.69 -8.20 -6.54
CA ARG A 85 10.69 -8.26 -8.02
C ARG A 85 12.10 -8.13 -8.59
N PHE A 86 12.87 -7.16 -8.12
CA PHE A 86 14.25 -6.96 -8.57
C PHE A 86 15.16 -8.13 -8.17
N MET A 87 15.00 -8.66 -6.97
CA MET A 87 15.72 -9.84 -6.53
C MET A 87 15.39 -11.05 -7.41
N PHE A 88 14.11 -11.31 -7.70
CA PHE A 88 13.73 -12.42 -8.58
C PHE A 88 14.29 -12.22 -9.99
N TRP A 89 14.13 -11.02 -10.56
CA TRP A 89 14.63 -10.72 -11.90
C TRP A 89 16.14 -10.91 -12.01
N ARG A 90 16.90 -10.41 -11.04
CA ARG A 90 18.36 -10.52 -10.97
C ARG A 90 18.83 -11.99 -10.87
N ASN A 91 18.03 -12.83 -10.22
CA ASN A 91 18.29 -14.26 -10.08
C ASN A 91 17.60 -15.12 -11.14
N LEU A 92 17.21 -14.53 -12.28
CA LEU A 92 16.56 -15.19 -13.41
C LEU A 92 15.26 -15.93 -13.04
N LEU A 93 14.58 -15.48 -12.01
CA LEU A 93 13.24 -15.92 -11.62
C LEU A 93 12.19 -14.97 -12.20
N PRO A 94 10.97 -15.43 -12.50
CA PRO A 94 9.90 -14.54 -12.97
C PRO A 94 9.54 -13.52 -11.90
N ALA A 95 9.75 -12.23 -12.19
CA ALA A 95 9.63 -11.15 -11.21
C ALA A 95 8.24 -11.02 -10.54
N TYR A 96 7.20 -11.50 -11.20
CA TYR A 96 5.80 -11.39 -10.74
C TYR A 96 5.17 -12.72 -10.36
N ASP A 97 5.95 -13.79 -10.23
CA ASP A 97 5.46 -15.16 -10.04
C ASP A 97 4.63 -15.36 -8.76
N THR A 98 4.87 -14.52 -7.75
CA THR A 98 4.16 -14.58 -6.47
C THR A 98 2.95 -13.63 -6.36
N GLU A 99 2.66 -12.84 -7.41
CA GLU A 99 1.70 -11.74 -7.30
C GLU A 99 0.34 -12.02 -7.94
N TYR A 100 0.28 -12.94 -8.88
CA TYR A 100 -0.94 -13.29 -9.59
C TYR A 100 -0.91 -14.73 -10.14
N GLY A 101 -2.05 -15.18 -10.64
CA GLY A 101 -2.23 -16.55 -11.09
C GLY A 101 -2.47 -17.54 -9.95
N GLU A 102 -3.15 -18.64 -10.23
CA GLU A 102 -3.43 -19.72 -9.28
C GLU A 102 -3.98 -19.28 -7.92
N GLY A 103 -4.79 -18.23 -7.89
CA GLY A 103 -5.34 -17.66 -6.66
C GLY A 103 -4.34 -16.84 -5.81
N ARG A 104 -3.13 -16.63 -6.29
CA ARG A 104 -2.12 -15.80 -5.63
C ARG A 104 -2.48 -14.32 -5.71
N GLY A 105 -2.00 -13.55 -4.73
CA GLY A 105 -2.22 -12.12 -4.67
C GLY A 105 -1.34 -11.43 -3.66
N ARG A 106 -1.42 -10.10 -3.66
CA ARG A 106 -0.75 -9.23 -2.69
C ARG A 106 -1.74 -8.26 -2.08
N PHE A 107 -1.54 -7.93 -0.81
CA PHE A 107 -2.41 -7.04 -0.09
C PHE A 107 -1.60 -6.13 0.85
N ASP A 108 -1.90 -4.83 0.79
CA ASP A 108 -1.22 -3.84 1.63
C ASP A 108 -2.17 -3.35 2.72
N VAL A 109 -1.90 -3.75 3.95
CA VAL A 109 -2.70 -3.36 5.14
C VAL A 109 -2.62 -1.85 5.39
N PHE A 110 -1.57 -1.16 4.98
CA PHE A 110 -1.46 0.29 5.14
C PHE A 110 -2.59 1.04 4.42
N LEU A 111 -2.95 0.64 3.20
CA LEU A 111 -4.06 1.25 2.47
C LEU A 111 -5.41 0.95 3.13
N LEU A 112 -5.58 -0.27 3.67
CA LEU A 112 -6.76 -0.60 4.46
C LEU A 112 -6.83 0.26 5.72
N VAL A 113 -5.72 0.48 6.42
CA VAL A 113 -5.68 1.36 7.62
C VAL A 113 -6.10 2.79 7.28
N ILE A 114 -5.66 3.34 6.14
CA ILE A 114 -6.14 4.66 5.69
C ILE A 114 -7.64 4.63 5.39
N ALA A 115 -8.13 3.57 4.75
CA ALA A 115 -9.56 3.41 4.51
C ALA A 115 -10.35 3.33 5.83
N VAL A 116 -9.87 2.57 6.80
CA VAL A 116 -10.45 2.49 8.16
C VAL A 116 -10.49 3.87 8.82
N TYR A 117 -9.39 4.62 8.78
CA TYR A 117 -9.36 5.99 9.32
C TYR A 117 -10.41 6.90 8.70
N ALA A 118 -10.65 6.73 7.40
CA ALA A 118 -11.60 7.54 6.66
C ALA A 118 -13.06 7.17 6.94
N VAL A 119 -13.41 5.87 6.88
CA VAL A 119 -14.81 5.42 6.85
C VAL A 119 -15.29 4.73 8.13
N ALA A 120 -14.38 4.28 8.97
CA ALA A 120 -14.70 3.58 10.23
C ALA A 120 -13.67 3.91 11.33
N PRO A 121 -13.40 5.20 11.62
CA PRO A 121 -12.30 5.59 12.51
C PRO A 121 -12.45 5.06 13.94
N GLN A 122 -13.65 4.72 14.36
CA GLN A 122 -13.95 4.22 15.70
C GLN A 122 -13.42 2.81 15.98
N ILE A 123 -12.98 2.07 14.97
CA ILE A 123 -12.52 0.69 15.17
C ILE A 123 -11.06 0.58 15.62
N LEU A 124 -10.28 1.66 15.46
CA LEU A 124 -8.90 1.75 15.91
C LEU A 124 -8.68 2.98 16.81
N ASN A 125 -7.70 2.89 17.69
CA ASN A 125 -7.15 4.02 18.41
C ASN A 125 -6.03 4.65 17.56
N TRP A 126 -6.07 5.96 17.39
CA TRP A 126 -5.18 6.69 16.49
C TRP A 126 -4.12 7.45 17.26
N PRO A 127 -2.84 7.04 17.21
CA PRO A 127 -1.76 7.82 17.80
C PRO A 127 -1.55 9.10 17.00
N THR A 128 -1.14 10.16 17.68
CA THR A 128 -0.82 11.46 17.08
C THR A 128 0.67 11.73 17.13
N LYS A 129 1.15 12.54 16.19
CA LYS A 129 2.47 13.14 16.20
C LYS A 129 2.48 14.39 17.06
N GLU A 130 3.67 15.00 17.25
CA GLU A 130 3.84 16.27 17.97
C GLU A 130 3.04 17.42 17.35
N ASP A 131 2.85 17.42 16.04
CA ASP A 131 2.06 18.41 15.30
C ASP A 131 0.54 18.16 15.37
N GLY A 132 0.08 17.20 16.17
CA GLY A 132 -1.32 16.83 16.33
C GLY A 132 -1.88 16.00 15.17
N THR A 133 -1.12 15.72 14.11
CA THR A 133 -1.58 14.87 13.00
C THR A 133 -1.53 13.38 13.36
N VAL A 134 -2.43 12.59 12.76
CA VAL A 134 -2.47 11.15 13.00
C VAL A 134 -1.21 10.47 12.47
N CYS A 135 -0.66 9.56 13.26
CA CYS A 135 0.49 8.75 12.91
C CYS A 135 0.07 7.37 12.44
N PHE A 136 0.39 7.04 11.20
CA PHE A 136 0.07 5.75 10.58
C PHE A 136 1.25 4.76 10.59
N LYS A 137 2.32 5.06 11.34
CA LYS A 137 3.44 4.12 11.48
C LYS A 137 3.03 2.90 12.29
N LEU A 138 3.45 1.71 11.85
CA LEU A 138 3.10 0.44 12.48
C LEU A 138 3.54 0.38 13.94
N ASP A 139 4.78 0.83 14.23
CA ASP A 139 5.40 0.90 15.56
C ASP A 139 4.66 1.84 16.55
N ARG A 140 3.81 2.73 16.04
CA ARG A 140 2.98 3.62 16.85
C ARG A 140 1.53 3.14 16.92
N LEU A 141 1.02 2.64 15.81
CA LEU A 141 -0.38 2.23 15.69
C LEU A 141 -0.66 0.95 16.49
N THR A 142 0.26 -0.01 16.49
CA THR A 142 0.08 -1.28 17.19
C THR A 142 0.02 -1.12 18.71
N PRO A 143 0.93 -0.39 19.40
CA PRO A 143 0.80 -0.16 20.84
C PRO A 143 -0.47 0.63 21.20
N ALA A 144 -0.85 1.63 20.39
CA ALA A 144 -2.07 2.42 20.62
C ALA A 144 -3.35 1.55 20.62
N ASN A 145 -3.28 0.39 19.96
CA ASN A 145 -4.36 -0.59 19.89
C ASN A 145 -4.14 -1.84 20.77
N ASN A 146 -3.21 -1.77 21.72
CA ASN A 146 -2.84 -2.87 22.63
C ASN A 146 -2.38 -4.14 21.89
N LEU A 147 -1.77 -3.99 20.71
CA LEU A 147 -1.23 -5.09 19.94
C LEU A 147 0.26 -5.27 20.25
N PRO A 148 0.75 -6.53 20.34
CA PRO A 148 2.15 -6.79 20.62
C PRO A 148 3.04 -6.34 19.44
N HIS A 149 4.07 -5.55 19.75
CA HIS A 149 5.11 -5.14 18.81
C HIS A 149 6.41 -4.89 19.59
N ARG A 150 7.16 -5.98 19.89
CA ARG A 150 8.26 -5.92 20.86
C ARG A 150 9.57 -5.41 20.29
N HIS A 151 9.89 -5.70 19.04
CA HIS A 151 11.15 -5.32 18.38
C HIS A 151 10.81 -4.70 17.02
N ALA A 152 10.44 -3.40 17.02
CA ALA A 152 10.22 -2.68 15.77
C ALA A 152 11.48 -2.74 14.90
N HIS A 153 11.30 -2.88 13.58
CA HIS A 153 12.34 -3.08 12.57
C HIS A 153 12.99 -4.48 12.55
N ASP A 154 12.53 -5.41 13.38
CA ASP A 154 12.77 -6.84 13.15
C ASP A 154 11.68 -7.38 12.21
N ALA A 155 12.08 -8.03 11.11
CA ALA A 155 11.16 -8.44 10.05
C ALA A 155 10.07 -9.41 10.55
N SER A 156 10.36 -10.27 11.51
CA SER A 156 9.37 -11.19 12.08
C SER A 156 8.41 -10.46 13.02
N SER A 157 8.91 -9.52 13.80
CA SER A 157 8.11 -8.69 14.70
C SER A 157 7.15 -7.79 13.93
N ASP A 158 7.62 -7.15 12.85
CA ASP A 158 6.79 -6.32 11.96
C ASP A 158 5.73 -7.14 11.23
N ALA A 159 6.09 -8.35 10.76
CA ALA A 159 5.14 -9.28 10.15
C ALA A 159 4.05 -9.72 11.15
N PHE A 160 4.44 -10.04 12.40
CA PHE A 160 3.50 -10.40 13.45
C PHE A 160 2.59 -9.23 13.84
N ALA A 161 3.14 -8.03 13.99
CA ALA A 161 2.39 -6.82 14.29
C ALA A 161 1.36 -6.51 13.17
N THR A 162 1.76 -6.68 11.90
CA THR A 162 0.87 -6.54 10.74
C THR A 162 -0.25 -7.58 10.78
N LEU A 163 0.05 -8.84 11.08
CA LEU A 163 -0.94 -9.91 11.24
C LEU A 163 -1.96 -9.57 12.34
N GLN A 164 -1.51 -9.11 13.50
CA GLN A 164 -2.40 -8.75 14.60
C GLN A 164 -3.30 -7.55 14.26
N LEU A 165 -2.76 -6.56 13.57
CA LEU A 165 -3.52 -5.39 13.12
C LEU A 165 -4.58 -5.79 12.07
N ALA A 166 -4.21 -6.61 11.10
CA ALA A 166 -5.15 -7.15 10.10
C ALA A 166 -6.28 -7.95 10.76
N LYS A 167 -5.94 -8.83 11.70
CA LYS A 167 -6.91 -9.62 12.49
C LYS A 167 -7.86 -8.73 13.30
N LEU A 168 -7.35 -7.68 13.93
CA LEU A 168 -8.17 -6.71 14.67
C LEU A 168 -9.15 -6.00 13.74
N ILE A 169 -8.71 -5.50 12.59
CA ILE A 169 -9.58 -4.84 11.61
C ILE A 169 -10.64 -5.81 11.09
N ALA A 170 -10.25 -7.02 10.71
CA ALA A 170 -11.16 -8.06 10.22
C ALA A 170 -12.22 -8.43 11.25
N SER A 171 -11.84 -8.55 12.54
CA SER A 171 -12.78 -8.87 13.61
C SER A 171 -13.77 -7.74 13.90
N LYS A 172 -13.31 -6.48 13.82
CA LYS A 172 -14.14 -5.29 14.09
C LYS A 172 -15.04 -4.90 12.94
N ASN A 173 -14.60 -5.12 11.70
CA ASN A 173 -15.36 -4.82 10.50
C ASN A 173 -15.11 -5.87 9.40
N PRO A 174 -15.72 -7.07 9.50
CA PRO A 174 -15.53 -8.15 8.53
C PRO A 174 -15.88 -7.73 7.09
N ARG A 175 -16.95 -6.94 6.91
CA ARG A 175 -17.37 -6.48 5.58
C ARG A 175 -16.31 -5.62 4.89
N LEU A 176 -15.68 -4.72 5.63
CA LEU A 176 -14.61 -3.88 5.08
C LEU A 176 -13.37 -4.72 4.75
N TRP A 177 -13.05 -5.70 5.58
CA TRP A 177 -11.96 -6.65 5.34
C TRP A 177 -12.18 -7.46 4.06
N GLU A 178 -13.34 -8.10 3.93
CA GLU A 178 -13.71 -8.88 2.74
C GLU A 178 -13.72 -8.03 1.47
N TYR A 179 -14.27 -6.81 1.57
CA TYR A 179 -14.23 -5.86 0.47
C TYR A 179 -12.79 -5.52 0.06
N ALA A 180 -11.93 -5.20 1.01
CA ALA A 180 -10.54 -4.87 0.77
C ALA A 180 -9.78 -6.02 0.08
N LEU A 181 -10.00 -7.26 0.53
CA LEU A 181 -9.46 -8.46 -0.15
C LEU A 181 -10.00 -8.60 -1.57
N SER A 182 -11.27 -8.33 -1.80
CA SER A 182 -11.88 -8.45 -3.13
C SER A 182 -11.25 -7.48 -4.14
N ILE A 183 -10.98 -6.24 -3.73
CA ILE A 183 -10.38 -5.21 -4.59
C ILE A 183 -8.85 -5.30 -4.69
N SER A 184 -8.20 -6.21 -3.99
CA SER A 184 -6.77 -6.50 -4.19
C SER A 184 -6.49 -7.09 -5.58
N LYS A 185 -7.52 -7.62 -6.23
CA LYS A 185 -7.47 -8.15 -7.60
C LYS A 185 -7.69 -7.04 -8.63
N SER A 186 -6.76 -6.90 -9.57
CA SER A 186 -6.80 -5.83 -10.59
C SER A 186 -8.08 -5.85 -11.44
N ASP A 187 -8.65 -7.02 -11.68
CA ASP A 187 -9.85 -7.16 -12.53
C ASP A 187 -11.06 -6.49 -11.86
N LYS A 188 -11.16 -6.60 -10.52
CA LYS A 188 -12.21 -5.91 -9.77
C LYS A 188 -12.05 -4.37 -9.81
N ILE A 189 -10.82 -3.89 -9.82
CA ILE A 189 -10.52 -2.47 -9.98
C ILE A 189 -10.95 -1.98 -11.37
N VAL A 190 -10.62 -2.73 -12.42
CA VAL A 190 -11.03 -2.41 -13.78
C VAL A 190 -12.55 -2.41 -13.93
N GLU A 191 -13.25 -3.38 -13.33
CA GLU A 191 -14.71 -3.43 -13.29
C GLU A 191 -15.31 -2.15 -12.68
N LEU A 192 -14.81 -1.74 -11.49
CA LEU A 192 -15.25 -0.52 -10.82
C LEU A 192 -15.06 0.73 -11.68
N LEU A 193 -13.92 0.86 -12.34
CA LEU A 193 -13.61 2.01 -13.20
C LEU A 193 -14.48 2.04 -14.47
N ASN A 194 -14.75 0.85 -15.06
CA ASN A 194 -15.61 0.74 -16.23
C ASN A 194 -17.09 1.09 -15.97
N GLU A 195 -17.57 1.01 -14.74
CA GLU A 195 -18.91 1.44 -14.39
C GLU A 195 -19.11 2.95 -14.63
N LYS A 196 -18.04 3.74 -14.72
CA LYS A 196 -18.07 5.20 -14.93
C LYS A 196 -19.01 5.89 -13.95
N ARG A 197 -18.93 5.51 -12.68
CA ARG A 197 -19.68 6.09 -11.57
C ARG A 197 -18.73 6.73 -10.57
N PRO A 198 -19.18 7.70 -9.77
CA PRO A 198 -18.37 8.28 -8.70
C PRO A 198 -17.83 7.21 -7.76
N LEU A 199 -16.53 7.30 -7.49
CA LEU A 199 -15.80 6.40 -6.58
C LEU A 199 -15.06 7.23 -5.54
N LEU A 200 -14.79 6.62 -4.40
CA LEU A 200 -13.83 7.11 -3.41
C LEU A 200 -12.50 6.40 -3.61
N TYR A 201 -11.48 7.16 -3.87
CA TYR A 201 -10.10 6.69 -3.97
C TYR A 201 -9.37 6.97 -2.67
N VAL A 202 -8.81 5.93 -2.04
CA VAL A 202 -7.95 6.07 -0.87
C VAL A 202 -6.59 6.55 -1.34
N ASP A 203 -6.31 7.82 -1.05
CA ASP A 203 -5.09 8.50 -1.46
C ASP A 203 -4.29 8.95 -0.23
N ARG A 204 -3.15 8.28 0.00
CA ARG A 204 -2.22 8.60 1.10
C ARG A 204 -1.76 10.07 1.10
N TYR A 205 -1.74 10.74 -0.04
CA TYR A 205 -1.33 12.14 -0.16
C TYR A 205 -2.44 13.12 0.23
N SER A 206 -3.67 12.64 0.37
CA SER A 206 -4.83 13.44 0.79
C SER A 206 -5.18 13.31 2.28
N LEU A 207 -4.32 12.66 3.09
CA LEU A 207 -4.55 12.38 4.52
C LEU A 207 -4.86 13.64 5.33
N HIS A 208 -4.10 14.71 5.12
CA HIS A 208 -4.24 15.96 5.90
C HIS A 208 -5.47 16.78 5.54
N HIS A 209 -6.02 16.63 4.34
CA HIS A 209 -7.11 17.48 3.85
C HIS A 209 -8.46 16.78 3.85
N ARG A 210 -8.49 15.44 3.68
CA ARG A 210 -9.71 14.68 3.42
C ARG A 210 -9.69 13.29 4.07
N ARG A 211 -8.97 13.13 5.15
CA ARG A 211 -8.77 11.82 5.81
C ARG A 211 -8.32 10.71 4.85
N GLY A 212 -7.58 11.07 3.79
CA GLY A 212 -7.10 10.10 2.82
C GLY A 212 -8.13 9.67 1.76
N LEU A 213 -9.28 10.33 1.67
CA LEU A 213 -10.26 10.06 0.62
C LEU A 213 -10.23 11.13 -0.47
N ARG A 214 -10.30 10.67 -1.71
CA ARG A 214 -10.43 11.52 -2.89
C ARG A 214 -11.63 11.05 -3.70
N PRO A 215 -12.68 11.86 -3.81
CA PRO A 215 -13.82 11.52 -4.66
C PRO A 215 -13.42 11.69 -6.13
N VAL A 216 -13.60 10.64 -6.92
CA VAL A 216 -13.17 10.62 -8.32
C VAL A 216 -14.27 10.13 -9.24
N MET A 217 -14.31 10.68 -10.46
CA MET A 217 -15.13 10.19 -11.55
C MET A 217 -14.24 9.54 -12.61
N PRO A 218 -14.33 8.24 -12.85
CA PRO A 218 -13.59 7.60 -13.93
C PRO A 218 -14.03 8.14 -15.29
N LEU A 219 -13.06 8.57 -16.11
CA LEU A 219 -13.34 9.13 -17.44
C LEU A 219 -13.01 8.10 -18.52
N PHE A 220 -11.73 7.72 -18.63
CA PHE A 220 -11.24 6.81 -19.67
C PHE A 220 -9.92 6.19 -19.28
N GLU A 221 -9.61 5.06 -19.92
CA GLU A 221 -8.27 4.44 -19.82
C GLU A 221 -7.25 5.31 -20.57
N ASN A 222 -6.08 5.53 -19.98
CA ASN A 222 -5.04 6.36 -20.57
C ASN A 222 -4.51 5.72 -21.87
N PRO A 223 -4.68 6.37 -23.04
CA PRO A 223 -4.26 5.80 -24.31
C PRO A 223 -2.74 5.64 -24.45
N SER A 224 -1.97 6.40 -23.67
CA SER A 224 -0.50 6.42 -23.73
C SER A 224 0.18 5.56 -22.65
N VAL A 225 -0.54 5.21 -21.59
CA VAL A 225 0.02 4.45 -20.45
C VAL A 225 -0.88 3.27 -20.12
N ARG A 226 -0.41 2.09 -20.42
CA ARG A 226 -1.15 0.83 -20.16
C ARG A 226 -1.50 0.67 -18.67
N ASN A 227 -2.68 0.15 -18.39
CA ASN A 227 -3.20 -0.10 -17.04
C ASN A 227 -3.29 1.16 -16.17
N GLU A 228 -3.48 2.33 -16.77
CA GLU A 228 -3.72 3.59 -16.08
C GLU A 228 -5.05 4.20 -16.53
N TRP A 229 -5.84 4.63 -15.56
CA TRP A 229 -7.09 5.35 -15.79
C TRP A 229 -6.94 6.82 -15.44
N ILE A 230 -7.53 7.67 -16.26
CA ILE A 230 -7.69 9.10 -15.98
C ILE A 230 -9.06 9.29 -15.34
N CYS A 231 -9.07 9.84 -14.14
CA CYS A 231 -10.25 10.17 -13.39
C CYS A 231 -10.30 11.68 -13.13
N TRP A 232 -11.48 12.23 -12.99
CA TRP A 232 -11.70 13.61 -12.55
C TRP A 232 -11.78 13.65 -11.02
N ASP A 233 -11.09 14.62 -10.37
CA ASP A 233 -11.29 14.93 -8.96
C ASP A 233 -12.61 15.70 -8.80
N LEU A 234 -13.62 15.05 -8.24
CA LEU A 234 -14.97 15.63 -8.07
C LEU A 234 -15.01 16.83 -7.12
N SER A 235 -13.93 17.16 -6.46
CA SER A 235 -13.83 18.39 -5.65
C SER A 235 -13.41 19.62 -6.45
N ALA A 236 -13.04 19.44 -7.71
CA ALA A 236 -12.74 20.54 -8.62
C ALA A 236 -13.99 20.89 -9.46
N ASP A 237 -14.19 22.18 -9.71
CA ASP A 237 -15.25 22.63 -10.58
C ASP A 237 -14.92 22.26 -12.04
N PRO A 238 -15.76 21.47 -12.73
CA PRO A 238 -15.53 21.10 -14.12
C PRO A 238 -15.53 22.31 -15.06
N ASN A 239 -16.17 23.41 -14.68
CA ASN A 239 -16.16 24.63 -15.48
C ASN A 239 -14.77 25.26 -15.61
N GLU A 240 -13.85 24.99 -14.68
CA GLU A 240 -12.46 25.43 -14.79
C GLU A 240 -11.77 24.89 -16.05
N MET A 241 -12.24 23.75 -16.60
CA MET A 241 -11.64 23.14 -17.81
C MET A 241 -12.03 23.83 -19.11
N TRP A 242 -13.16 24.52 -19.16
CA TRP A 242 -13.62 25.17 -20.40
C TRP A 242 -12.74 26.34 -20.83
N ALA A 243 -12.05 26.96 -19.89
CA ALA A 243 -11.15 28.11 -20.13
C ALA A 243 -9.65 27.70 -20.28
N ILE A 244 -9.34 26.43 -20.16
CA ILE A 244 -7.95 25.96 -20.19
C ILE A 244 -7.45 25.85 -21.62
N THR A 245 -6.34 26.53 -21.93
CA THR A 245 -5.64 26.42 -23.21
C THR A 245 -4.76 25.17 -23.28
N GLU A 246 -4.34 24.75 -24.47
CA GLU A 246 -3.36 23.65 -24.63
C GLU A 246 -2.04 23.95 -23.89
N LYS A 247 -1.62 25.21 -23.85
CA LYS A 247 -0.43 25.65 -23.10
C LYS A 247 -0.63 25.40 -21.60
N ASP A 248 -1.74 25.83 -21.05
CA ASP A 248 -2.08 25.61 -19.63
C ASP A 248 -2.14 24.12 -19.29
N MET A 249 -2.69 23.29 -20.18
CA MET A 249 -2.72 21.85 -20.00
C MET A 249 -1.31 21.25 -19.90
N LYS A 250 -0.38 21.66 -20.75
CA LYS A 250 1.01 21.21 -20.69
C LYS A 250 1.70 21.67 -19.42
N GLU A 251 1.59 22.94 -19.06
CA GLU A 251 2.23 23.52 -17.87
C GLU A 251 1.67 22.93 -16.56
N ARG A 252 0.38 22.65 -16.50
CA ARG A 252 -0.30 22.15 -15.30
C ARG A 252 -0.37 20.63 -15.21
N SER A 253 0.10 19.89 -16.23
CA SER A 253 0.14 18.41 -16.23
C SER A 253 1.14 17.84 -15.23
N PHE A 254 2.24 18.54 -15.00
CA PHE A 254 3.30 18.17 -14.06
C PHE A 254 3.74 19.42 -13.30
N VAL A 255 3.10 19.66 -12.15
CA VAL A 255 3.42 20.83 -11.32
C VAL A 255 4.36 20.41 -10.21
N THR A 256 5.55 21.01 -10.17
CA THR A 256 6.55 20.79 -9.10
C THR A 256 6.07 21.39 -7.78
N ARG A 257 6.76 21.04 -6.68
CA ARG A 257 6.46 21.64 -5.37
C ARG A 257 6.64 23.16 -5.39
N GLU A 258 7.72 23.64 -5.99
CA GLU A 258 8.01 25.06 -6.11
C GLU A 258 6.92 25.82 -6.91
N GLN A 259 6.46 25.22 -8.02
CA GLN A 259 5.37 25.79 -8.82
C GLN A 259 4.04 25.83 -8.03
N LYS A 260 3.77 24.84 -7.17
CA LYS A 260 2.60 24.88 -6.29
C LYS A 260 2.71 25.99 -5.25
N GLU A 261 3.88 26.22 -4.71
CA GLU A 261 4.16 27.33 -3.77
C GLU A 261 4.01 28.68 -4.44
N GLN A 262 4.27 28.76 -5.75
CA GLN A 262 4.01 29.94 -6.61
C GLN A 262 2.53 30.10 -7.03
N GLY A 263 1.65 29.21 -6.58
CA GLY A 263 0.21 29.28 -6.84
C GLY A 263 -0.26 28.56 -8.10
N ILE A 264 0.61 27.85 -8.82
CA ILE A 264 0.22 27.05 -10.00
C ILE A 264 -0.56 25.82 -9.52
N LYS A 265 -1.83 25.76 -9.87
CA LYS A 265 -2.69 24.63 -9.54
C LYS A 265 -2.51 23.49 -10.56
N PRO A 266 -2.24 22.26 -10.12
CA PRO A 266 -2.23 21.10 -11.02
C PRO A 266 -3.60 20.92 -11.67
N LEU A 267 -3.64 20.21 -12.79
CA LEU A 267 -4.91 19.78 -13.36
C LEU A 267 -5.64 18.85 -12.39
N PRO A 268 -6.98 18.92 -12.30
CA PRO A 268 -7.77 18.10 -11.39
C PRO A 268 -7.96 16.66 -11.89
N PHE A 269 -6.93 16.11 -12.54
CA PHE A 269 -6.90 14.74 -12.97
C PHE A 269 -6.20 13.85 -11.94
N VAL A 270 -6.83 12.71 -11.67
CA VAL A 270 -6.27 11.64 -10.83
C VAL A 270 -5.93 10.47 -11.72
N ARG A 271 -4.68 10.04 -11.67
CA ARG A 271 -4.20 8.88 -12.43
C ARG A 271 -4.24 7.65 -11.53
N ILE A 272 -5.02 6.64 -11.90
CA ILE A 272 -5.19 5.40 -11.15
C ILE A 272 -4.55 4.26 -11.92
N LYS A 273 -3.47 3.70 -11.38
CA LYS A 273 -2.78 2.53 -11.95
C LYS A 273 -3.42 1.26 -11.41
N THR A 274 -4.15 0.54 -12.27
CA THR A 274 -4.93 -0.65 -11.86
C THR A 274 -4.08 -1.79 -11.30
N LYS A 275 -2.87 -1.96 -11.80
CA LYS A 275 -1.91 -2.98 -11.31
C LYS A 275 -1.17 -2.59 -10.03
N LYS A 276 -1.33 -1.35 -9.56
CA LYS A 276 -0.78 -0.89 -8.29
C LYS A 276 -1.77 -1.07 -7.12
N GLN A 277 -2.77 -1.92 -7.27
CA GLN A 277 -3.79 -2.25 -6.25
C GLN A 277 -4.38 -1.00 -5.56
N PRO A 278 -4.94 -0.04 -6.31
CA PRO A 278 -5.54 1.14 -5.72
C PRO A 278 -6.73 0.72 -4.86
N PHE A 279 -6.90 1.35 -3.70
CA PHE A 279 -8.07 1.12 -2.88
C PHE A 279 -9.20 2.04 -3.34
N LEU A 280 -10.19 1.48 -4.01
CA LEU A 280 -11.37 2.17 -4.52
C LEU A 280 -12.61 1.68 -3.79
N MET A 281 -13.54 2.59 -3.51
CA MET A 281 -14.86 2.25 -2.92
C MET A 281 -15.97 2.91 -3.72
N LYS A 282 -17.12 2.23 -3.82
CA LYS A 282 -18.36 2.86 -4.29
C LYS A 282 -18.82 3.84 -3.22
N GLY A 283 -18.81 5.12 -3.54
CA GLY A 283 -19.24 6.18 -2.64
C GLY A 283 -20.70 6.55 -2.90
N MET A 284 -21.65 5.85 -2.31
CA MET A 284 -23.07 6.09 -2.58
C MET A 284 -23.72 7.16 -1.71
N SER A 285 -23.08 7.60 -0.63
CA SER A 285 -23.63 8.60 0.29
C SER A 285 -22.55 9.44 0.96
N VAL A 286 -21.48 9.77 0.22
CA VAL A 286 -20.50 10.72 0.72
C VAL A 286 -21.03 12.12 0.47
N TRP A 287 -21.67 12.69 1.47
CA TRP A 287 -21.92 14.12 1.49
C TRP A 287 -20.60 14.83 1.80
N ILE A 288 -19.99 15.40 0.79
CA ILE A 288 -18.90 16.35 0.99
C ILE A 288 -19.55 17.63 1.51
N THR A 289 -19.50 17.86 2.80
CA THR A 289 -19.92 19.14 3.36
C THR A 289 -18.99 20.23 2.86
N LYS A 290 -19.48 21.48 2.82
CA LYS A 290 -18.71 22.66 2.37
C LYS A 290 -17.33 22.81 3.04
N ASN A 291 -17.08 22.11 4.17
CA ASN A 291 -15.83 22.11 4.92
C ASN A 291 -14.97 20.85 4.72
N GLY A 292 -15.27 20.02 3.72
CA GLY A 292 -14.48 18.81 3.43
C GLY A 292 -14.64 17.67 4.45
N GLN A 293 -15.59 17.78 5.37
CA GLN A 293 -15.95 16.67 6.27
C GLN A 293 -17.05 15.85 5.63
N GLY A 294 -16.72 14.64 5.18
CA GLY A 294 -17.69 13.68 4.70
C GLY A 294 -18.41 13.04 5.88
N LEU A 295 -19.73 13.08 5.87
CA LEU A 295 -20.57 12.22 6.69
C LEU A 295 -20.89 10.98 5.86
N PHE A 296 -20.56 9.81 6.41
CA PHE A 296 -20.99 8.53 5.87
C PHE A 296 -22.22 8.09 6.67
N GLU A 297 -23.32 7.90 6.03
CA GLU A 297 -24.45 7.12 6.52
C GLU A 297 -24.35 5.67 6.06
#